data_b084918bc1b8a4bfbc5ea633e241c4a5
#
_entry.id   b084918bc1b8a4bfbc5ea633e241c4a5
#
_cell.length_a   1.000
_cell.length_b   1.000
_cell.length_c   1.000
_cell.angle_alpha   90.00
_cell.angle_beta   90.00
_cell.angle_gamma   90.00
#
_symmetry.space_group_name_H-M   'P 1'
#
loop_
_entity.id
_entity.type
_entity.pdbx_description
1 polymer ?
#
loop_
_entity_poly.entity_id
_entity_poly.type
_entity_poly.pdbx_seq_one_letter_code
_entity_poly.pdbx_strand_id
1 'polypeptide(L)'
;MPATRLPSPASCSGPCSKRSWTPENLKQPESDVPDVLAPGLTAVFCGINPGRVSAAANAHFANPRNDFWRLLHAAGFTPRLYDPSEQFELLRVGIGVTNAAYRTTPGSGDLRRGDFAGSAERLERIALELKPGAIGFVGKEAYRGAFGERADLGAQERRLGETALWVLPSTSPANAAVPWAERLRWFQAFRESL
;
A
#
# COMPACT_ATOMS: atom_id res chain seq x y z
N MET A 1 52.31 -22.94 -30.17
CA MET A 1 51.05 -22.91 -29.47
C MET A 1 50.62 -21.45 -29.40
N PRO A 2 49.62 -21.00 -30.22
CA PRO A 2 49.18 -19.58 -30.15
C PRO A 2 48.17 -19.39 -29.02
N ALA A 3 48.35 -18.31 -28.27
CA ALA A 3 47.46 -17.89 -27.15
C ALA A 3 46.12 -17.35 -27.66
N THR A 4 45.05 -17.95 -27.20
CA THR A 4 43.66 -17.56 -27.52
C THR A 4 43.30 -16.30 -26.71
N ARG A 5 43.06 -15.17 -27.39
CA ARG A 5 42.52 -13.94 -26.79
C ARG A 5 41.04 -14.15 -26.42
N LEU A 6 40.70 -13.84 -25.17
CA LEU A 6 39.31 -13.69 -24.72
C LEU A 6 38.70 -12.40 -25.30
N PRO A 7 37.43 -12.39 -25.71
CA PRO A 7 36.78 -11.16 -26.16
C PRO A 7 36.44 -10.24 -24.99
N SER A 8 36.69 -8.92 -25.19
CA SER A 8 36.31 -7.86 -24.28
C SER A 8 34.78 -7.74 -24.15
N PRO A 9 34.27 -7.35 -22.97
CA PRO A 9 32.83 -7.12 -22.79
C PRO A 9 32.38 -5.90 -23.60
N ALA A 10 31.36 -6.11 -24.42
CA ALA A 10 30.71 -5.07 -25.20
C ALA A 10 30.08 -4.01 -24.26
N SER A 11 30.49 -2.76 -24.44
CA SER A 11 29.86 -1.59 -23.80
C SER A 11 28.46 -1.38 -24.37
N CYS A 12 27.42 -1.68 -23.58
CA CYS A 12 26.07 -1.23 -23.87
C CYS A 12 25.96 0.27 -23.59
N SER A 13 26.23 1.10 -24.59
CA SER A 13 25.90 2.52 -24.61
C SER A 13 24.54 2.73 -25.29
N GLY A 14 23.46 2.46 -24.56
CA GLY A 14 22.11 2.89 -24.89
C GLY A 14 21.67 3.95 -23.86
N PRO A 15 20.95 5.02 -24.27
CA PRO A 15 20.46 5.98 -23.31
C PRO A 15 19.43 5.30 -22.40
N CYS A 16 19.81 5.14 -21.13
CA CYS A 16 18.87 4.79 -20.07
C CYS A 16 17.91 5.98 -19.98
N SER A 17 16.77 5.91 -20.69
CA SER A 17 15.73 6.91 -20.63
C SER A 17 15.20 6.90 -19.20
N LYS A 18 15.61 7.89 -18.41
CA LYS A 18 14.96 8.25 -17.15
C LYS A 18 13.53 8.64 -17.51
N ARG A 19 12.62 7.68 -17.55
CA ARG A 19 11.19 8.00 -17.60
C ARG A 19 10.89 8.79 -16.34
N SER A 20 10.62 10.08 -16.52
CA SER A 20 10.14 10.92 -15.44
C SER A 20 8.85 10.30 -14.92
N TRP A 21 8.86 9.94 -13.65
CA TRP A 21 7.65 9.51 -12.97
C TRP A 21 6.66 10.67 -12.97
N THR A 22 5.48 10.45 -13.56
CA THR A 22 4.34 11.35 -13.42
C THR A 22 3.15 10.53 -12.94
N PRO A 23 2.28 11.07 -12.06
CA PRO A 23 1.06 10.38 -11.60
C PRO A 23 0.18 9.86 -12.74
N GLU A 24 0.30 10.44 -13.94
CA GLU A 24 -0.45 10.05 -15.13
C GLU A 24 -0.08 8.67 -15.70
N ASN A 25 1.12 8.15 -15.38
CA ASN A 25 1.56 6.85 -15.89
C ASN A 25 0.93 5.66 -15.15
N LEU A 26 0.46 5.87 -13.93
CA LEU A 26 -0.41 4.95 -13.23
C LEU A 26 -1.85 5.35 -13.59
N LYS A 27 -2.41 4.83 -14.69
CA LYS A 27 -3.85 5.01 -14.98
C LYS A 27 -4.63 4.46 -13.79
N GLN A 28 -4.97 5.34 -12.85
CA GLN A 28 -5.87 5.02 -11.76
C GLN A 28 -7.27 4.89 -12.36
N PRO A 29 -8.02 3.83 -12.06
CA PRO A 29 -9.45 3.85 -12.24
C PRO A 29 -10.01 5.08 -11.49
N GLU A 30 -11.10 5.65 -11.96
CA GLU A 30 -11.76 6.76 -11.28
C GLU A 30 -12.00 6.39 -9.81
N SER A 31 -11.32 7.08 -8.92
CA SER A 31 -11.43 6.91 -7.47
C SER A 31 -11.80 8.25 -6.85
N ASP A 32 -12.75 8.21 -5.92
CA ASP A 32 -13.13 9.38 -5.12
C ASP A 32 -12.05 9.79 -4.09
N VAL A 33 -11.00 8.96 -3.93
CA VAL A 33 -9.86 9.22 -3.04
C VAL A 33 -8.56 8.94 -3.79
N PRO A 34 -7.70 9.95 -4.00
CA PRO A 34 -6.45 9.77 -4.73
C PRO A 34 -5.45 8.92 -3.94
N ASP A 35 -4.71 8.07 -4.65
CA ASP A 35 -3.58 7.36 -4.04
C ASP A 35 -2.49 8.34 -3.59
N VAL A 36 -1.88 8.04 -2.45
CA VAL A 36 -0.74 8.78 -1.89
C VAL A 36 0.50 7.92 -2.13
N LEU A 37 1.15 8.11 -3.26
CA LEU A 37 2.25 7.26 -3.72
C LEU A 37 3.43 8.09 -4.25
N ALA A 38 4.64 7.60 -4.02
CA ALA A 38 5.89 8.11 -4.57
C ALA A 38 6.91 6.98 -4.74
N PRO A 39 7.96 7.15 -5.56
CA PRO A 39 9.05 6.18 -5.65
C PRO A 39 9.82 6.05 -4.34
N GLY A 40 10.27 4.83 -4.02
CA GLY A 40 11.19 4.54 -2.92
C GLY A 40 10.61 4.75 -1.51
N LEU A 41 9.29 4.63 -1.36
CA LEU A 41 8.66 4.67 -0.04
C LEU A 41 9.12 3.50 0.82
N THR A 42 9.25 3.72 2.13
CA THR A 42 9.53 2.67 3.10
C THR A 42 8.39 1.67 3.16
N ALA A 43 7.15 2.16 3.21
CA ALA A 43 5.96 1.32 3.19
C ALA A 43 4.77 1.98 2.50
N VAL A 44 3.89 1.15 1.94
CA VAL A 44 2.57 1.56 1.43
C VAL A 44 1.49 0.82 2.21
N PHE A 45 0.53 1.53 2.78
CA PHE A 45 -0.65 0.92 3.39
C PHE A 45 -1.75 0.76 2.35
N CYS A 46 -2.30 -0.45 2.24
CA CYS A 46 -3.37 -0.76 1.31
C CYS A 46 -4.67 -1.02 2.07
N GLY A 47 -5.62 -0.09 1.99
CA GLY A 47 -6.99 -0.28 2.48
C GLY A 47 -7.81 -1.21 1.58
N ILE A 48 -9.05 -1.52 1.98
CA ILE A 48 -9.96 -2.31 1.14
C ILE A 48 -10.51 -1.43 0.03
N ASN A 49 -11.20 -0.35 0.38
CA ASN A 49 -11.83 0.61 -0.53
C ASN A 49 -12.19 1.90 0.23
N PRO A 50 -12.47 2.99 -0.49
CA PRO A 50 -13.02 4.20 0.13
C PRO A 50 -14.41 3.94 0.69
N GLY A 51 -14.63 4.30 1.97
CA GLY A 51 -15.97 4.46 2.53
C GLY A 51 -16.55 5.83 2.16
N ARG A 52 -17.86 6.02 2.30
CA ARG A 52 -18.54 7.29 1.98
C ARG A 52 -17.93 8.53 2.65
N VAL A 53 -17.50 8.40 3.91
CA VAL A 53 -16.85 9.50 4.65
C VAL A 53 -15.50 9.83 4.03
N SER A 54 -14.71 8.83 3.64
CA SER A 54 -13.41 9.02 2.99
C SER A 54 -13.57 9.65 1.60
N ALA A 55 -14.55 9.21 0.83
CA ALA A 55 -14.86 9.79 -0.47
C ALA A 55 -15.28 11.27 -0.35
N ALA A 56 -16.20 11.57 0.58
CA ALA A 56 -16.66 12.94 0.82
C ALA A 56 -15.53 13.87 1.29
N ALA A 57 -14.57 13.35 2.07
CA ALA A 57 -13.40 14.09 2.53
C ALA A 57 -12.23 14.10 1.53
N ASN A 58 -12.33 13.35 0.42
CA ASN A 58 -11.24 13.11 -0.52
C ASN A 58 -9.95 12.64 0.19
N ALA A 59 -10.08 11.82 1.24
CA ALA A 59 -8.99 11.42 2.11
C ALA A 59 -9.13 9.98 2.61
N HIS A 60 -8.00 9.25 2.65
CA HIS A 60 -7.95 7.89 3.13
C HIS A 60 -8.31 7.79 4.62
N PHE A 61 -9.08 6.77 4.98
CA PHE A 61 -9.44 6.44 6.37
C PHE A 61 -10.04 7.62 7.16
N ALA A 62 -10.78 8.52 6.49
CA ALA A 62 -11.27 9.76 7.08
C ALA A 62 -12.46 9.59 8.05
N ASN A 63 -13.01 8.38 8.21
CA ASN A 63 -14.03 8.16 9.23
C ASN A 63 -13.44 8.41 10.63
N PRO A 64 -13.99 9.35 11.45
CA PRO A 64 -13.44 9.69 12.77
C PRO A 64 -13.34 8.50 13.75
N ARG A 65 -14.15 7.45 13.52
CA ARG A 65 -14.10 6.21 14.29
C ARG A 65 -13.09 5.19 13.77
N ASN A 66 -12.37 5.50 12.67
CA ASN A 66 -11.33 4.64 12.14
C ASN A 66 -10.02 4.88 12.90
N ASP A 67 -9.39 3.83 13.36
CA ASP A 67 -8.17 3.92 14.18
C ASP A 67 -6.89 4.09 13.37
N PHE A 68 -6.94 4.12 12.04
CA PHE A 68 -5.75 4.10 11.17
C PHE A 68 -4.73 5.19 11.55
N TRP A 69 -5.15 6.45 11.55
CA TRP A 69 -4.25 7.58 11.82
C TRP A 69 -3.68 7.54 13.24
N ARG A 70 -4.50 7.14 14.20
CA ARG A 70 -4.06 6.96 15.59
C ARG A 70 -3.05 5.82 15.73
N LEU A 71 -3.26 4.70 15.02
CA LEU A 71 -2.33 3.56 15.01
C LEU A 71 -1.02 3.91 14.31
N LEU A 72 -1.04 4.63 13.19
CA LEU A 72 0.18 5.11 12.54
C LEU A 72 1.05 5.93 13.50
N HIS A 73 0.44 6.89 14.20
CA HIS A 73 1.18 7.71 15.15
C HIS A 73 1.65 6.90 16.36
N ALA A 74 0.78 6.12 16.99
CA ALA A 74 1.13 5.33 18.16
C ALA A 74 2.19 4.25 17.88
N ALA A 75 2.23 3.70 16.66
CA ALA A 75 3.26 2.78 16.21
C ALA A 75 4.55 3.49 15.77
N GLY A 76 4.59 4.83 15.73
CA GLY A 76 5.77 5.63 15.41
C GLY A 76 6.08 5.76 13.92
N PHE A 77 5.10 5.56 13.03
CA PHE A 77 5.25 5.85 11.60
C PHE A 77 5.24 7.36 11.31
N THR A 78 4.57 8.13 12.16
CA THR A 78 4.47 9.59 12.00
C THR A 78 4.93 10.30 13.28
N PRO A 79 5.58 11.49 13.18
CA PRO A 79 6.09 12.23 14.34
C PRO A 79 4.98 12.83 15.22
N ARG A 80 3.79 12.99 14.67
CA ARG A 80 2.57 13.46 15.34
C ARG A 80 1.34 12.78 14.73
N LEU A 81 0.22 12.94 15.40
CA LEU A 81 -1.07 12.54 14.82
C LEU A 81 -1.42 13.48 13.66
N TYR A 82 -1.57 12.91 12.45
CA TYR A 82 -2.03 13.66 11.28
C TYR A 82 -3.56 13.60 11.17
N ASP A 83 -4.14 14.70 10.69
CA ASP A 83 -5.51 14.70 10.21
C ASP A 83 -5.59 14.00 8.84
N PRO A 84 -6.69 13.31 8.50
CA PRO A 84 -6.83 12.69 7.16
C PRO A 84 -6.61 13.64 5.99
N SER A 85 -6.96 14.92 6.13
CA SER A 85 -6.71 15.96 5.10
C SER A 85 -5.22 16.22 4.85
N GLU A 86 -4.36 15.84 5.79
CA GLU A 86 -2.89 15.94 5.68
C GLU A 86 -2.26 14.68 5.05
N GLN A 87 -3.04 13.81 4.42
CA GLN A 87 -2.57 12.50 3.92
C GLN A 87 -1.30 12.58 3.05
N PHE A 88 -1.09 13.65 2.32
CA PHE A 88 0.11 13.83 1.49
C PHE A 88 1.39 14.12 2.30
N GLU A 89 1.28 14.54 3.58
CA GLU A 89 2.43 14.67 4.47
C GLU A 89 3.08 13.31 4.79
N LEU A 90 2.34 12.20 4.61
CA LEU A 90 2.88 10.85 4.74
C LEU A 90 4.07 10.59 3.81
N LEU A 91 4.08 11.18 2.61
CA LEU A 91 5.19 11.05 1.66
C LEU A 91 6.51 11.56 2.24
N ARG A 92 6.47 12.59 3.08
CA ARG A 92 7.67 13.15 3.74
C ARG A 92 8.30 12.22 4.77
N VAL A 93 7.52 11.29 5.28
CA VAL A 93 7.99 10.27 6.23
C VAL A 93 8.16 8.89 5.56
N GLY A 94 8.14 8.85 4.23
CA GLY A 94 8.36 7.63 3.46
C GLY A 94 7.18 6.66 3.46
N ILE A 95 5.96 7.13 3.75
CA ILE A 95 4.75 6.31 3.81
C ILE A 95 3.79 6.69 2.69
N GLY A 96 3.21 5.68 2.05
CA GLY A 96 2.14 5.83 1.08
C GLY A 96 0.85 5.16 1.50
N VAL A 97 -0.24 5.50 0.81
CA VAL A 97 -1.56 4.90 1.02
C VAL A 97 -2.26 4.67 -0.31
N THR A 98 -2.89 3.51 -0.46
CA THR A 98 -3.75 3.13 -1.59
C THR A 98 -4.89 2.24 -1.10
N ASN A 99 -5.75 1.78 -2.01
CA ASN A 99 -6.81 0.80 -1.73
C ASN A 99 -6.75 -0.38 -2.69
N ALA A 100 -7.20 -1.55 -2.27
CA ALA A 100 -7.33 -2.72 -3.14
C ALA A 100 -8.46 -2.53 -4.18
N ALA A 101 -9.57 -1.93 -3.81
CA ALA A 101 -10.66 -1.55 -4.71
C ALA A 101 -10.92 -0.04 -4.64
N TYR A 102 -11.34 0.55 -5.76
CA TYR A 102 -11.56 2.00 -5.83
C TYR A 102 -13.02 2.42 -5.68
N ARG A 103 -13.96 1.50 -5.89
CA ARG A 103 -15.38 1.83 -5.76
C ARG A 103 -15.75 2.20 -4.33
N THR A 104 -16.29 3.39 -4.16
CA THR A 104 -16.85 3.85 -2.88
C THR A 104 -18.09 3.04 -2.49
N THR A 105 -18.12 2.56 -1.25
CA THR A 105 -19.26 1.82 -0.70
C THR A 105 -19.60 2.29 0.72
N PRO A 106 -20.83 2.04 1.21
CA PRO A 106 -21.18 2.29 2.61
C PRO A 106 -20.34 1.46 3.58
N GLY A 107 -20.02 0.23 3.20
CA GLY A 107 -19.19 -0.69 3.96
C GLY A 107 -18.48 -1.69 3.04
N SER A 108 -17.41 -2.30 3.52
CA SER A 108 -16.65 -3.29 2.73
C SER A 108 -17.46 -4.53 2.35
N GLY A 109 -18.52 -4.86 3.09
CA GLY A 109 -19.45 -5.94 2.76
C GLY A 109 -20.27 -5.72 1.48
N ASP A 110 -20.33 -4.47 0.99
CA ASP A 110 -21.04 -4.12 -0.25
C ASP A 110 -20.15 -4.31 -1.51
N LEU A 111 -18.88 -4.66 -1.33
CA LEU A 111 -17.96 -4.96 -2.42
C LEU A 111 -18.27 -6.31 -3.05
N ARG A 112 -18.13 -6.37 -4.36
CA ARG A 112 -18.26 -7.59 -5.16
C ARG A 112 -16.90 -8.01 -5.69
N ARG A 113 -16.76 -9.26 -6.07
CA ARG A 113 -15.51 -9.78 -6.64
C ARG A 113 -15.00 -8.93 -7.82
N GLY A 114 -15.89 -8.42 -8.66
CA GLY A 114 -15.54 -7.56 -9.79
C GLY A 114 -14.91 -6.22 -9.40
N ASP A 115 -15.15 -5.72 -8.18
CA ASP A 115 -14.56 -4.46 -7.71
C ASP A 115 -13.05 -4.57 -7.48
N PHE A 116 -12.53 -5.79 -7.36
CA PHE A 116 -11.11 -6.10 -7.22
C PHE A 116 -10.43 -6.50 -8.55
N ALA A 117 -11.16 -6.43 -9.67
CA ALA A 117 -10.59 -6.74 -10.98
C ALA A 117 -9.38 -5.81 -11.26
N GLY A 118 -8.25 -6.38 -11.67
CA GLY A 118 -7.02 -5.65 -11.93
C GLY A 118 -6.26 -5.16 -10.68
N SER A 119 -6.73 -5.51 -9.47
CA SER A 119 -6.08 -5.08 -8.21
C SER A 119 -4.69 -5.66 -8.06
N ALA A 120 -4.52 -6.96 -8.31
CA ALA A 120 -3.23 -7.64 -8.22
C ALA A 120 -2.21 -7.03 -9.19
N GLU A 121 -2.58 -6.87 -10.45
CA GLU A 121 -1.73 -6.31 -11.50
C GLU A 121 -1.34 -4.85 -11.21
N ARG A 122 -2.25 -4.08 -10.62
CA ARG A 122 -1.98 -2.70 -10.21
C ARG A 122 -1.00 -2.64 -9.03
N LEU A 123 -1.19 -3.47 -8.01
CA LEU A 123 -0.27 -3.55 -6.87
C LEU A 123 1.11 -4.05 -7.30
N GLU A 124 1.17 -4.99 -8.25
CA GLU A 124 2.41 -5.44 -8.84
C GLU A 124 3.14 -4.30 -9.58
N ARG A 125 2.41 -3.49 -10.36
CA ARG A 125 3.00 -2.30 -10.98
C ARG A 125 3.52 -1.30 -9.96
N ILE A 126 2.76 -1.02 -8.89
CA ILE A 126 3.24 -0.16 -7.78
C ILE A 126 4.55 -0.72 -7.21
N ALA A 127 4.61 -2.02 -6.96
CA ALA A 127 5.81 -2.66 -6.43
C ALA A 127 7.01 -2.59 -7.38
N LEU A 128 6.81 -2.85 -8.68
CA LEU A 128 7.89 -2.88 -9.67
C LEU A 128 8.36 -1.48 -10.09
N GLU A 129 7.44 -0.52 -10.21
CA GLU A 129 7.75 0.84 -10.68
C GLU A 129 8.17 1.77 -9.54
N LEU A 130 7.48 1.74 -8.41
CA LEU A 130 7.75 2.63 -7.27
C LEU A 130 8.67 2.00 -6.21
N LYS A 131 8.80 0.68 -6.20
CA LYS A 131 9.71 -0.09 -5.33
C LYS A 131 9.61 0.27 -3.84
N PRO A 132 8.41 0.25 -3.25
CA PRO A 132 8.31 0.41 -1.80
C PRO A 132 8.95 -0.79 -1.10
N GLY A 133 9.52 -0.58 0.09
CA GLY A 133 10.09 -1.67 0.90
C GLY A 133 9.05 -2.74 1.24
N ALA A 134 7.84 -2.32 1.61
CA ALA A 134 6.73 -3.23 1.90
C ALA A 134 5.36 -2.63 1.56
N ILE A 135 4.35 -3.51 1.39
CA ILE A 135 2.93 -3.16 1.33
C ILE A 135 2.20 -3.83 2.50
N GLY A 136 1.62 -3.01 3.39
CA GLY A 136 0.81 -3.45 4.52
C GLY A 136 -0.69 -3.38 4.22
N PHE A 137 -1.35 -4.53 4.07
CA PHE A 137 -2.79 -4.62 3.84
C PHE A 137 -3.55 -4.40 5.14
N VAL A 138 -4.36 -3.35 5.21
CA VAL A 138 -5.15 -2.99 6.40
C VAL A 138 -6.45 -3.80 6.40
N GLY A 139 -6.40 -4.99 7.01
CA GLY A 139 -7.45 -6.00 7.06
C GLY A 139 -7.22 -7.15 6.07
N LYS A 140 -7.51 -8.38 6.54
CA LYS A 140 -7.39 -9.61 5.73
C LYS A 140 -8.20 -9.55 4.42
N GLU A 141 -9.32 -8.82 4.43
CA GLU A 141 -10.20 -8.67 3.27
C GLU A 141 -9.56 -7.85 2.14
N ALA A 142 -8.66 -6.88 2.46
CA ALA A 142 -7.91 -6.13 1.45
C ALA A 142 -6.96 -7.06 0.68
N TYR A 143 -6.23 -7.92 1.39
CA TYR A 143 -5.35 -8.91 0.79
C TYR A 143 -6.12 -9.95 -0.02
N ARG A 144 -7.20 -10.52 0.60
CA ARG A 144 -8.05 -11.52 -0.07
C ARG A 144 -8.70 -10.96 -1.32
N GLY A 145 -9.17 -9.71 -1.28
CA GLY A 145 -9.74 -9.04 -2.44
C GLY A 145 -8.74 -8.89 -3.58
N ALA A 146 -7.51 -8.47 -3.25
CA ALA A 146 -6.46 -8.25 -4.23
C ALA A 146 -5.99 -9.55 -4.91
N PHE A 147 -5.78 -10.62 -4.14
CA PHE A 147 -5.12 -11.84 -4.63
C PHE A 147 -6.02 -13.09 -4.68
N GLY A 148 -7.24 -13.01 -4.15
CA GLY A 148 -8.13 -14.18 -4.08
C GLY A 148 -7.70 -15.22 -3.03
N GLU A 149 -6.71 -14.93 -2.21
CA GLU A 149 -6.07 -15.83 -1.25
C GLU A 149 -6.48 -15.48 0.19
N ARG A 150 -6.52 -16.48 1.05
CA ARG A 150 -6.62 -16.26 2.50
C ARG A 150 -5.25 -15.92 3.05
N ALA A 151 -5.21 -15.06 4.06
CA ALA A 151 -3.98 -14.68 4.74
C ALA A 151 -4.18 -14.63 6.26
N ASP A 152 -3.12 -14.90 6.97
CA ASP A 152 -3.02 -14.61 8.39
C ASP A 152 -2.39 -13.24 8.63
N LEU A 153 -2.48 -12.71 9.85
CA LEU A 153 -1.83 -11.46 10.21
C LEU A 153 -0.31 -11.66 10.21
N GLY A 154 0.42 -10.63 9.81
CA GLY A 154 1.87 -10.62 9.75
C GLY A 154 2.43 -10.67 8.34
N ALA A 155 3.72 -11.03 8.23
CA ALA A 155 4.42 -11.19 6.98
C ALA A 155 3.82 -12.32 6.13
N GLN A 156 3.74 -12.11 4.82
CA GLN A 156 3.26 -13.10 3.87
C GLN A 156 4.44 -13.68 3.07
N GLU A 157 4.32 -14.94 2.67
CA GLU A 157 5.31 -15.59 1.80
C GLU A 157 5.34 -14.96 0.40
N ARG A 158 4.18 -14.54 -0.09
CA ARG A 158 4.06 -13.83 -1.36
C ARG A 158 4.84 -12.51 -1.32
N ARG A 159 5.54 -12.22 -2.38
CA ARG A 159 6.20 -10.93 -2.63
C ARG A 159 5.79 -10.39 -3.99
N LEU A 160 5.93 -9.08 -4.19
CA LEU A 160 5.79 -8.44 -5.49
C LEU A 160 7.16 -7.86 -5.90
N GLY A 161 7.93 -8.62 -6.67
CA GLY A 161 9.34 -8.34 -6.87
C GLY A 161 10.11 -8.36 -5.54
N GLU A 162 10.79 -7.27 -5.20
CA GLU A 162 11.50 -7.12 -3.92
C GLU A 162 10.60 -6.63 -2.77
N THR A 163 9.39 -6.14 -3.07
CA THR A 163 8.46 -5.61 -2.08
C THR A 163 7.88 -6.72 -1.21
N ALA A 164 8.04 -6.62 0.10
CA ALA A 164 7.44 -7.53 1.07
C ALA A 164 5.94 -7.24 1.25
N LEU A 165 5.14 -8.27 1.53
CA LEU A 165 3.72 -8.11 1.82
C LEU A 165 3.42 -8.46 3.27
N TRP A 166 2.59 -7.63 3.90
CA TRP A 166 2.11 -7.80 5.26
C TRP A 166 0.59 -7.68 5.33
N VAL A 167 -0.02 -8.41 6.24
CA VAL A 167 -1.43 -8.26 6.59
C VAL A 167 -1.56 -7.76 8.02
N LEU A 168 -2.22 -6.64 8.17
CA LEU A 168 -2.47 -5.96 9.43
C LEU A 168 -3.94 -6.14 9.84
N PRO A 169 -4.27 -6.04 11.12
CA PRO A 169 -5.67 -6.01 11.53
C PRO A 169 -6.39 -4.80 10.94
N SER A 170 -7.68 -4.99 10.62
CA SER A 170 -8.52 -3.88 10.15
C SER A 170 -8.63 -2.78 11.22
N THR A 171 -8.53 -1.54 10.77
CA THR A 171 -8.68 -0.34 11.60
C THR A 171 -10.11 0.20 11.63
N SER A 172 -11.01 -0.44 10.87
CA SER A 172 -12.43 -0.08 10.79
C SER A 172 -13.12 -0.27 12.15
N PRO A 173 -14.06 0.61 12.54
CA PRO A 173 -14.90 0.41 13.71
C PRO A 173 -15.73 -0.88 13.67
N ALA A 174 -15.97 -1.45 12.48
CA ALA A 174 -16.62 -2.76 12.34
C ALA A 174 -15.76 -3.92 12.90
N ASN A 175 -14.46 -3.71 13.12
CA ASN A 175 -13.52 -4.67 13.71
C ASN A 175 -13.26 -4.40 15.20
N ALA A 176 -14.21 -3.83 15.92
CA ALA A 176 -14.07 -3.44 17.33
C ALA A 176 -13.77 -4.63 18.28
N ALA A 177 -14.01 -5.87 17.84
CA ALA A 177 -13.68 -7.07 18.61
C ALA A 177 -12.17 -7.28 18.81
N VAL A 178 -11.30 -6.72 17.94
CA VAL A 178 -9.84 -6.77 18.12
C VAL A 178 -9.40 -5.61 19.00
N PRO A 179 -8.83 -5.87 20.19
CA PRO A 179 -8.42 -4.82 21.11
C PRO A 179 -7.40 -3.85 20.49
N TRP A 180 -7.42 -2.59 20.95
CA TRP A 180 -6.47 -1.57 20.52
C TRP A 180 -5.01 -2.02 20.68
N ALA A 181 -4.66 -2.57 21.84
CA ALA A 181 -3.29 -3.01 22.14
C ALA A 181 -2.80 -4.09 21.16
N GLU A 182 -3.68 -5.01 20.75
CA GLU A 182 -3.35 -6.02 19.76
C GLU A 182 -3.14 -5.41 18.37
N ARG A 183 -4.02 -4.50 17.95
CA ARG A 183 -3.84 -3.79 16.68
C ARG A 183 -2.55 -2.99 16.66
N LEU A 184 -2.25 -2.27 17.74
CA LEU A 184 -1.01 -1.50 17.88
C LEU A 184 0.24 -2.40 17.80
N ARG A 185 0.24 -3.54 18.47
CA ARG A 185 1.36 -4.51 18.40
C ARG A 185 1.65 -4.95 16.97
N TRP A 186 0.62 -5.21 16.15
CA TRP A 186 0.81 -5.59 14.75
C TRP A 186 1.38 -4.45 13.91
N PHE A 187 0.94 -3.21 14.13
CA PHE A 187 1.48 -2.04 13.46
C PHE A 187 2.95 -1.79 13.86
N GLN A 188 3.30 -1.97 15.13
CA GLN A 188 4.69 -1.89 15.61
C GLN A 188 5.56 -2.99 14.99
N ALA A 189 5.11 -4.24 15.00
CA ALA A 189 5.84 -5.34 14.37
C ALA A 189 6.08 -5.10 12.86
N PHE A 190 5.08 -4.55 12.16
CA PHE A 190 5.26 -4.15 10.77
C PHE A 190 6.33 -3.08 10.64
N ARG A 191 6.30 -2.04 11.46
CA ARG A 191 7.32 -0.97 11.44
C ARG A 191 8.73 -1.50 11.73
N GLU A 192 8.87 -2.42 12.67
CA GLU A 192 10.16 -3.03 13.03
C GLU A 192 10.73 -3.92 11.92
N SER A 193 9.90 -4.39 10.99
CA SER A 193 10.32 -5.22 9.85
C SER A 193 10.83 -4.42 8.64
N LEU A 194 10.68 -3.09 8.66
CA LEU A 194 11.08 -2.19 7.58
C LEU A 194 12.52 -1.73 7.76
#